data_325a79a2fc85774e7ad42ff9faf8db24
#
_entry.id   325a79a2fc85774e7ad42ff9faf8db24
#
_cell.length_a   1.000
_cell.length_b   1.000
_cell.length_c   1.000
_cell.angle_alpha   90.00
_cell.angle_beta   90.00
_cell.angle_gamma   90.00
#
_symmetry.space_group_name_H-M   'P 1'
#
loop_
_entity.id
_entity.type
_entity.pdbx_description
1 polymer ?
#
loop_
_entity_poly.entity_id
_entity_poly.type
_entity_poly.pdbx_seq_one_letter_code
_entity_poly.pdbx_strand_id
1 'polypeptide(L)'
;MIKMYHPRLKGSHYEMGLHYGELLRKGGQDFSSVLQLSREQRDFGIACLSVCEAVVPELCQEIKGLVEGLMVSYEDLSVWLLTMYGHGDVHGCTCFCYTASGSTYLARNSDMFPELKDTCESILYRPDNGYIFLGHSTSFVQMEDGMNEHGLAVGINFLMSKTYKPGLNTGMIVRHVLESCRSVKEAVDRIDRLPIATTQNIILADQSGDMAVVESSPQKIVVRRPQSGKTWLVSANHFVSEAMQAEHANPEVNWYRSCDRYETVQAALASPESNKDAVWAKRLLSGKMGFICQYEKEMNFDTLWSALYDVSALKIYCAEGNPSKARFKEDTRLSWGISKEEPRNRSFGSQTTVGR
;
A
#
# COMPACT_ATOMS: atom_id res chain seq x y z
N MET A 1 -8.60 18.10 12.26
CA MET A 1 -9.12 16.78 11.85
C MET A 1 -8.63 16.56 10.44
N ILE A 2 -7.85 15.52 10.18
CA ILE A 2 -7.40 15.17 8.82
C ILE A 2 -8.66 14.79 8.04
N LYS A 3 -8.77 15.24 6.82
CA LYS A 3 -9.84 14.84 5.91
C LYS A 3 -9.19 14.32 4.64
N MET A 4 -9.32 13.03 4.39
CA MET A 4 -8.80 12.40 3.17
C MET A 4 -9.66 12.79 1.96
N TYR A 5 -9.05 12.83 0.79
CA TYR A 5 -9.79 12.87 -0.47
C TYR A 5 -10.39 11.50 -0.76
N HIS A 6 -11.61 11.48 -1.36
CA HIS A 6 -12.37 10.26 -1.63
C HIS A 6 -12.73 10.12 -3.12
N PRO A 7 -11.76 10.04 -4.03
CA PRO A 7 -12.04 9.88 -5.46
C PRO A 7 -12.74 8.55 -5.75
N ARG A 8 -13.53 8.55 -6.83
CA ARG A 8 -14.14 7.35 -7.40
C ARG A 8 -13.80 7.33 -8.88
N LEU A 9 -12.88 6.47 -9.25
CA LEU A 9 -12.36 6.37 -10.59
C LEU A 9 -12.95 5.17 -11.31
N LYS A 10 -13.41 5.36 -12.54
CA LYS A 10 -14.05 4.33 -13.36
C LYS A 10 -13.70 4.53 -14.84
N GLY A 11 -13.54 3.43 -15.55
CA GLY A 11 -13.30 3.43 -17.00
C GLY A 11 -11.96 2.79 -17.35
N SER A 12 -11.43 3.11 -18.52
CA SER A 12 -10.08 2.75 -18.89
C SER A 12 -9.06 3.46 -17.96
N HIS A 13 -7.84 2.94 -17.87
CA HIS A 13 -6.79 3.57 -17.08
C HIS A 13 -6.55 5.02 -17.48
N TYR A 14 -6.51 5.28 -18.78
CA TYR A 14 -6.35 6.64 -19.28
C TYR A 14 -7.49 7.58 -18.84
N GLU A 15 -8.75 7.13 -18.96
CA GLU A 15 -9.91 7.94 -18.54
C GLU A 15 -9.93 8.18 -17.03
N MET A 16 -9.56 7.17 -16.23
CA MET A 16 -9.42 7.33 -14.78
C MET A 16 -8.36 8.36 -14.43
N GLY A 17 -7.20 8.29 -15.07
CA GLY A 17 -6.12 9.27 -14.89
C GLY A 17 -6.54 10.68 -15.31
N LEU A 18 -7.14 10.85 -16.51
CA LEU A 18 -7.60 12.13 -17.02
C LEU A 18 -8.61 12.79 -16.06
N HIS A 19 -9.61 12.02 -15.65
CA HIS A 19 -10.62 12.50 -14.70
C HIS A 19 -9.97 12.94 -13.38
N TYR A 20 -9.02 12.15 -12.87
CA TYR A 20 -8.36 12.47 -11.63
C TYR A 20 -7.46 13.70 -11.74
N GLY A 21 -6.69 13.82 -12.81
CA GLY A 21 -5.87 15.01 -13.08
C GLY A 21 -6.71 16.30 -13.17
N GLU A 22 -7.87 16.23 -13.80
CA GLU A 22 -8.80 17.35 -13.83
C GLU A 22 -9.33 17.73 -12.45
N LEU A 23 -9.64 16.75 -11.58
CA LEU A 23 -10.08 17.00 -10.21
C LEU A 23 -9.00 17.71 -9.40
N LEU A 24 -7.75 17.21 -9.48
CA LEU A 24 -6.61 17.81 -8.77
C LEU A 24 -6.34 19.23 -9.25
N ARG A 25 -6.35 19.46 -10.57
CA ARG A 25 -6.17 20.80 -11.14
C ARG A 25 -7.29 21.77 -10.74
N LYS A 26 -8.55 21.33 -10.76
CA LYS A 26 -9.70 22.13 -10.28
C LYS A 26 -9.61 22.41 -8.77
N GLY A 27 -8.99 21.49 -8.01
CA GLY A 27 -8.69 21.67 -6.58
C GLY A 27 -7.54 22.62 -6.29
N GLY A 28 -6.84 23.12 -7.32
CA GLY A 28 -5.73 24.07 -7.17
C GLY A 28 -4.43 23.42 -6.69
N GLN A 29 -4.26 22.12 -6.90
CA GLN A 29 -3.01 21.42 -6.56
C GLN A 29 -1.87 21.90 -7.48
N ASP A 30 -0.75 22.30 -6.86
CA ASP A 30 0.47 22.73 -7.55
C ASP A 30 1.59 21.70 -7.39
N PHE A 31 2.09 21.21 -8.50
CA PHE A 31 3.16 20.20 -8.57
C PHE A 31 4.54 20.80 -8.87
N SER A 32 4.64 22.11 -9.07
CA SER A 32 5.88 22.77 -9.52
C SER A 32 7.08 22.49 -8.62
N SER A 33 6.86 22.39 -7.30
CA SER A 33 7.93 22.13 -6.33
C SER A 33 8.41 20.67 -6.35
N VAL A 34 7.49 19.70 -6.46
CA VAL A 34 7.83 18.27 -6.43
C VAL A 34 8.41 17.77 -7.75
N LEU A 35 8.20 18.50 -8.85
CA LEU A 35 8.77 18.20 -10.15
C LEU A 35 10.17 18.80 -10.38
N GLN A 36 10.77 19.44 -9.36
CA GLN A 36 12.16 19.89 -9.38
C GLN A 36 13.12 18.73 -9.06
N LEU A 37 13.26 17.81 -10.01
CA LEU A 37 14.00 16.56 -9.85
C LEU A 37 15.50 16.77 -10.07
N SER A 38 16.34 16.15 -9.22
CA SER A 38 17.79 16.09 -9.45
C SER A 38 18.12 15.29 -10.72
N ARG A 39 19.31 15.47 -11.27
CA ARG A 39 19.75 14.70 -12.44
C ARG A 39 19.79 13.20 -12.14
N GLU A 40 20.29 12.80 -11.00
CA GLU A 40 20.36 11.40 -10.58
C GLU A 40 18.97 10.78 -10.47
N GLN A 41 18.03 11.50 -9.83
CA GLN A 41 16.65 11.08 -9.72
C GLN A 41 15.98 10.95 -11.09
N ARG A 42 16.24 11.89 -12.01
CA ARG A 42 15.72 11.85 -13.38
C ARG A 42 16.26 10.66 -14.16
N ASP A 43 17.57 10.44 -14.16
CA ASP A 43 18.21 9.33 -14.88
C ASP A 43 17.68 7.98 -14.39
N PHE A 44 17.57 7.82 -13.06
CA PHE A 44 16.99 6.60 -12.46
C PHE A 44 15.49 6.44 -12.78
N GLY A 45 14.71 7.50 -12.67
CA GLY A 45 13.27 7.47 -12.93
C GLY A 45 12.93 7.17 -14.39
N ILE A 46 13.69 7.68 -15.36
CA ILE A 46 13.53 7.35 -16.78
C ILE A 46 13.80 5.84 -17.00
N ALA A 47 14.81 5.28 -16.36
CA ALA A 47 15.07 3.85 -16.42
C ALA A 47 13.92 3.03 -15.79
N CYS A 48 13.34 3.49 -14.67
CA CYS A 48 12.14 2.88 -14.06
C CYS A 48 10.92 3.00 -14.99
N LEU A 49 10.73 4.13 -15.66
CA LEU A 49 9.62 4.35 -16.59
C LEU A 49 9.64 3.34 -17.74
N SER A 50 10.82 3.10 -18.33
CA SER A 50 10.99 2.10 -19.38
C SER A 50 10.59 0.69 -18.91
N VAL A 51 10.92 0.34 -17.66
CA VAL A 51 10.50 -0.94 -17.06
C VAL A 51 8.99 -0.95 -16.80
N CYS A 52 8.43 0.14 -16.26
CA CYS A 52 7.01 0.26 -15.99
C CYS A 52 6.17 0.07 -17.27
N GLU A 53 6.56 0.72 -18.37
CA GLU A 53 5.90 0.61 -19.68
C GLU A 53 5.94 -0.82 -20.24
N ALA A 54 6.99 -1.58 -19.95
CA ALA A 54 7.11 -2.96 -20.39
C ALA A 54 6.32 -3.96 -19.51
N VAL A 55 6.17 -3.70 -18.22
CA VAL A 55 5.65 -4.66 -17.22
C VAL A 55 4.20 -4.39 -16.83
N VAL A 56 3.83 -3.12 -16.69
CA VAL A 56 2.49 -2.66 -16.27
C VAL A 56 2.01 -1.48 -17.13
N PRO A 57 1.89 -1.67 -18.46
CA PRO A 57 1.59 -0.58 -19.40
C PRO A 57 0.26 0.12 -19.08
N GLU A 58 -0.69 -0.56 -18.44
CA GLU A 58 -1.97 0.02 -18.04
C GLU A 58 -1.78 1.16 -17.04
N LEU A 59 -0.88 1.02 -16.07
CA LEU A 59 -0.58 2.09 -15.11
C LEU A 59 0.08 3.29 -15.80
N CYS A 60 0.90 3.05 -16.82
CA CYS A 60 1.46 4.12 -17.63
C CYS A 60 0.38 4.86 -18.46
N GLN A 61 -0.68 4.18 -18.90
CA GLN A 61 -1.84 4.85 -19.53
C GLN A 61 -2.57 5.73 -18.50
N GLU A 62 -2.71 5.29 -17.26
CA GLU A 62 -3.29 6.11 -16.20
C GLU A 62 -2.46 7.37 -15.93
N ILE A 63 -1.12 7.23 -15.87
CA ILE A 63 -0.23 8.40 -15.73
C ILE A 63 -0.36 9.34 -16.92
N LYS A 64 -0.50 8.84 -18.18
CA LYS A 64 -0.73 9.67 -19.37
C LYS A 64 -2.02 10.49 -19.26
N GLY A 65 -3.11 9.86 -18.83
CA GLY A 65 -4.36 10.58 -18.56
C GLY A 65 -4.20 11.62 -17.44
N LEU A 66 -3.54 11.23 -16.34
CA LEU A 66 -3.33 12.11 -15.19
C LEU A 66 -2.56 13.39 -15.57
N VAL A 67 -1.48 13.28 -16.33
CA VAL A 67 -0.68 14.44 -16.76
C VAL A 67 -1.43 15.34 -17.73
N GLU A 68 -2.27 14.78 -18.61
CA GLU A 68 -3.13 15.56 -19.49
C GLU A 68 -4.13 16.37 -18.67
N GLY A 69 -4.80 15.75 -17.69
CA GLY A 69 -5.72 16.43 -16.79
C GLY A 69 -5.07 17.51 -15.94
N LEU A 70 -3.85 17.28 -15.49
CA LEU A 70 -3.02 18.22 -14.70
C LEU A 70 -2.36 19.30 -15.56
N MET A 71 -2.15 19.06 -16.84
CA MET A 71 -1.38 19.92 -17.78
C MET A 71 0.10 20.01 -17.40
N VAL A 72 0.72 18.89 -17.00
CA VAL A 72 2.15 18.76 -16.66
C VAL A 72 2.87 17.79 -17.59
N SER A 73 4.21 17.74 -17.52
CA SER A 73 5.03 16.83 -18.33
C SER A 73 4.81 15.37 -17.91
N TYR A 74 4.60 14.48 -18.89
CA TYR A 74 4.51 13.03 -18.66
C TYR A 74 5.80 12.45 -18.06
N GLU A 75 6.95 12.85 -18.61
CA GLU A 75 8.24 12.38 -18.12
C GLU A 75 8.46 12.85 -16.67
N ASP A 76 8.26 14.13 -16.38
CA ASP A 76 8.54 14.68 -15.05
C ASP A 76 7.67 14.05 -13.97
N LEU A 77 6.34 13.92 -14.22
CA LEU A 77 5.44 13.30 -13.26
C LEU A 77 5.71 11.81 -13.11
N SER A 78 5.99 11.09 -14.21
CA SER A 78 6.34 9.67 -14.17
C SER A 78 7.61 9.43 -13.37
N VAL A 79 8.66 10.21 -13.62
CA VAL A 79 9.92 10.13 -12.89
C VAL A 79 9.70 10.38 -11.40
N TRP A 80 8.96 11.43 -11.03
CA TRP A 80 8.64 11.71 -9.64
C TRP A 80 7.90 10.54 -8.98
N LEU A 81 6.82 10.04 -9.58
CA LEU A 81 6.04 8.92 -9.07
C LEU A 81 6.90 7.65 -8.90
N LEU A 82 7.71 7.31 -9.90
CA LEU A 82 8.49 6.06 -9.89
C LEU A 82 9.71 6.12 -8.97
N THR A 83 10.20 7.31 -8.62
CA THR A 83 11.31 7.51 -7.68
C THR A 83 10.87 7.72 -6.23
N MET A 84 9.57 7.85 -5.98
CA MET A 84 9.03 7.83 -4.61
C MET A 84 9.43 6.55 -3.88
N TYR A 85 9.51 6.62 -2.56
CA TYR A 85 10.00 5.55 -1.68
C TYR A 85 11.49 5.18 -1.89
N GLY A 86 12.22 5.95 -2.69
CA GLY A 86 13.64 5.73 -2.96
C GLY A 86 14.55 6.86 -2.50
N HIS A 87 14.12 8.09 -2.58
CA HIS A 87 14.94 9.28 -2.34
C HIS A 87 14.45 10.08 -1.12
N GLY A 88 14.90 9.70 0.08
CA GLY A 88 14.76 10.54 1.28
C GLY A 88 13.41 10.47 2.00
N ASP A 89 12.45 9.73 1.50
CA ASP A 89 11.15 9.58 2.15
C ASP A 89 11.25 8.67 3.38
N VAL A 90 10.76 9.14 4.52
CA VAL A 90 10.65 8.33 5.74
C VAL A 90 9.18 8.11 6.03
N HIS A 91 8.73 6.88 5.82
CA HIS A 91 7.39 6.43 6.17
C HIS A 91 7.48 5.39 7.28
N GLY A 92 6.75 5.60 8.37
CA GLY A 92 6.51 4.58 9.37
C GLY A 92 5.21 3.85 9.06
N CYS A 93 5.16 2.56 9.27
CA CYS A 93 3.91 1.81 9.13
C CYS A 93 3.94 0.62 10.06
N THR A 94 2.78 0.25 10.57
CA THR A 94 2.60 -1.01 11.28
C THR A 94 1.49 -1.79 10.62
N CYS A 95 1.79 -3.01 10.20
CA CYS A 95 0.80 -3.90 9.60
C CYS A 95 0.72 -5.21 10.36
N PHE A 96 -0.46 -5.78 10.44
CA PHE A 96 -0.66 -7.15 10.92
C PHE A 96 -1.86 -7.78 10.27
N CYS A 97 -1.82 -9.10 10.11
CA CYS A 97 -2.96 -9.88 9.70
C CYS A 97 -3.14 -11.10 10.62
N TYR A 98 -4.37 -11.55 10.77
CA TYR A 98 -4.68 -12.67 11.64
C TYR A 98 -6.03 -13.28 11.30
N THR A 99 -6.21 -14.54 11.68
CA THR A 99 -7.51 -15.22 11.63
C THR A 99 -8.00 -15.48 13.04
N ALA A 100 -9.22 -15.05 13.33
CA ALA A 100 -9.90 -15.28 14.60
C ALA A 100 -11.41 -15.44 14.38
N SER A 101 -12.04 -16.34 15.12
CA SER A 101 -13.50 -16.57 15.08
C SER A 101 -14.07 -16.81 13.68
N GLY A 102 -13.27 -17.46 12.81
CA GLY A 102 -13.66 -17.73 11.41
C GLY A 102 -13.54 -16.56 10.43
N SER A 103 -13.03 -15.42 10.89
CA SER A 103 -12.78 -14.25 10.04
C SER A 103 -11.28 -13.96 9.91
N THR A 104 -10.88 -13.48 8.74
CA THR A 104 -9.51 -13.01 8.46
C THR A 104 -9.50 -11.50 8.42
N TYR A 105 -8.50 -10.91 9.07
CA TYR A 105 -8.32 -9.46 9.16
C TYR A 105 -6.93 -9.06 8.68
N LEU A 106 -6.84 -7.91 8.01
CA LEU A 106 -5.60 -7.18 7.79
C LEU A 106 -5.77 -5.77 8.34
N ALA A 107 -4.79 -5.28 9.06
CA ALA A 107 -4.83 -3.98 9.72
C ALA A 107 -3.53 -3.20 9.48
N ARG A 108 -3.62 -1.88 9.32
CA ARG A 108 -2.48 -1.00 9.08
C ARG A 108 -2.66 0.36 9.75
N ASN A 109 -1.59 0.85 10.39
CA ASN A 109 -1.36 2.26 10.67
C ASN A 109 -0.37 2.82 9.65
N SER A 110 -0.65 3.99 9.10
CA SER A 110 0.25 4.73 8.21
C SER A 110 0.78 5.95 8.92
N ASP A 111 2.06 5.93 9.24
CA ASP A 111 2.72 6.94 10.07
C ASP A 111 3.67 7.76 9.18
N MET A 112 3.53 9.09 9.21
CA MET A 112 4.28 10.00 8.36
C MET A 112 4.41 11.37 9.01
N PHE A 113 5.08 12.27 8.31
CA PHE A 113 5.12 13.69 8.68
C PHE A 113 3.74 14.34 8.52
N PRO A 114 3.25 15.08 9.53
CA PRO A 114 1.91 15.69 9.53
C PRO A 114 1.65 16.65 8.36
N GLU A 115 2.70 17.17 7.73
CA GLU A 115 2.61 18.03 6.54
C GLU A 115 2.00 17.29 5.35
N LEU A 116 2.14 15.96 5.28
CA LEU A 116 1.57 15.13 4.22
C LEU A 116 0.07 14.83 4.39
N LYS A 117 -0.57 15.34 5.46
CA LYS A 117 -1.99 15.07 5.74
C LYS A 117 -2.94 15.45 4.61
N ASP A 118 -2.60 16.50 3.86
CA ASP A 118 -3.44 17.03 2.79
C ASP A 118 -3.22 16.28 1.45
N THR A 119 -2.28 15.30 1.40
CA THR A 119 -2.08 14.39 0.27
C THR A 119 -2.74 13.02 0.49
N CYS A 120 -3.32 12.78 1.67
CA CYS A 120 -3.94 11.50 2.00
C CYS A 120 -5.23 11.27 1.21
N GLU A 121 -5.33 10.10 0.61
CA GLU A 121 -6.44 9.71 -0.27
C GLU A 121 -6.98 8.34 0.09
N SER A 122 -8.29 8.17 -0.08
CA SER A 122 -8.99 6.89 -0.05
C SER A 122 -9.76 6.73 -1.35
N ILE A 123 -9.27 5.88 -2.25
CA ILE A 123 -9.70 5.85 -3.64
C ILE A 123 -10.45 4.56 -3.95
N LEU A 124 -11.64 4.68 -4.55
CA LEU A 124 -12.33 3.55 -5.16
C LEU A 124 -11.97 3.50 -6.65
N TYR A 125 -11.33 2.41 -7.07
CA TYR A 125 -11.03 2.11 -8.45
C TYR A 125 -12.00 1.08 -9.03
N ARG A 126 -12.50 1.36 -10.23
CA ARG A 126 -13.37 0.48 -11.02
C ARG A 126 -12.86 0.43 -12.47
N PRO A 127 -11.69 -0.17 -12.70
CA PRO A 127 -11.09 -0.23 -14.03
C PRO A 127 -11.92 -1.12 -14.97
N ASP A 128 -11.94 -0.81 -16.27
CA ASP A 128 -12.60 -1.66 -17.27
C ASP A 128 -11.92 -3.03 -17.39
N ASN A 129 -10.59 -3.05 -17.28
CA ASN A 129 -9.78 -4.27 -17.27
C ASN A 129 -9.02 -4.33 -15.95
N GLY A 130 -9.51 -5.09 -14.99
CA GLY A 130 -8.93 -5.22 -13.65
C GLY A 130 -10.00 -5.42 -12.59
N TYR A 131 -9.59 -5.72 -11.37
CA TYR A 131 -10.51 -5.89 -10.24
C TYR A 131 -10.89 -4.54 -9.63
N ILE A 132 -12.12 -4.47 -9.12
CA ILE A 132 -12.54 -3.34 -8.29
C ILE A 132 -11.79 -3.43 -6.97
N PHE A 133 -11.23 -2.31 -6.52
CA PHE A 133 -10.61 -2.23 -5.20
C PHE A 133 -10.80 -0.85 -4.59
N LEU A 134 -10.68 -0.79 -3.27
CA LEU A 134 -10.57 0.43 -2.50
C LEU A 134 -9.24 0.41 -1.76
N GLY A 135 -8.47 1.47 -1.89
CA GLY A 135 -7.16 1.60 -1.26
C GLY A 135 -6.87 3.02 -0.77
N HIS A 136 -5.79 3.14 -0.01
CA HIS A 136 -5.33 4.40 0.55
C HIS A 136 -3.91 4.70 0.05
N SER A 137 -3.63 5.99 -0.15
CA SER A 137 -2.35 6.47 -0.66
C SER A 137 -2.08 7.91 -0.25
N THR A 138 -0.84 8.35 -0.43
CA THR A 138 -0.43 9.76 -0.45
C THR A 138 0.04 10.20 -1.84
N SER A 139 -0.04 9.31 -2.83
CA SER A 139 0.61 9.53 -4.12
C SER A 139 -0.11 8.82 -5.27
N PHE A 140 -0.97 9.53 -5.92
CA PHE A 140 -1.79 9.16 -7.10
C PHE A 140 -1.33 7.90 -7.84
N VAL A 141 -2.22 7.13 -8.45
CA VAL A 141 -1.92 5.89 -9.17
C VAL A 141 -1.38 4.77 -8.29
N GLN A 142 -0.52 5.09 -7.34
CA GLN A 142 0.11 4.16 -6.38
C GLN A 142 -0.81 3.85 -5.20
N MET A 143 -0.62 2.70 -4.55
CA MET A 143 -1.36 2.32 -3.34
C MET A 143 -0.42 1.91 -2.21
N GLU A 144 -0.77 2.27 -0.98
CA GLU A 144 -0.04 1.84 0.22
C GLU A 144 -0.74 0.72 0.98
N ASP A 145 -2.05 0.67 0.89
CA ASP A 145 -2.88 -0.43 1.35
C ASP A 145 -4.20 -0.48 0.58
N GLY A 146 -4.94 -1.57 0.71
CA GLY A 146 -6.24 -1.70 0.08
C GLY A 146 -6.80 -3.12 0.17
N MET A 147 -8.04 -3.26 -0.31
CA MET A 147 -8.70 -4.55 -0.50
C MET A 147 -9.48 -4.54 -1.81
N ASN A 148 -9.41 -5.64 -2.56
CA ASN A 148 -10.16 -5.79 -3.79
C ASN A 148 -11.44 -6.61 -3.63
N GLU A 149 -12.24 -6.68 -4.70
CA GLU A 149 -13.53 -7.37 -4.76
C GLU A 149 -13.46 -8.87 -4.46
N HIS A 150 -12.28 -9.50 -4.55
CA HIS A 150 -12.05 -10.89 -4.21
C HIS A 150 -11.62 -11.08 -2.75
N GLY A 151 -11.54 -10.01 -1.96
CA GLY A 151 -11.08 -10.05 -0.58
C GLY A 151 -9.59 -10.31 -0.45
N LEU A 152 -8.77 -9.97 -1.45
CA LEU A 152 -7.34 -9.86 -1.25
C LEU A 152 -7.06 -8.48 -0.64
N ALA A 153 -6.53 -8.47 0.58
CA ALA A 153 -6.07 -7.26 1.27
C ALA A 153 -4.55 -7.19 1.28
N VAL A 154 -4.03 -5.98 1.10
CA VAL A 154 -2.58 -5.69 1.00
C VAL A 154 -2.24 -4.49 1.85
N GLY A 155 -1.06 -4.48 2.45
CA GLY A 155 -0.49 -3.32 3.12
C GLY A 155 1.04 -3.32 2.99
N ILE A 156 1.65 -2.13 3.11
CA ILE A 156 3.10 -1.99 2.99
C ILE A 156 3.75 -1.43 4.24
N ASN A 157 5.04 -1.77 4.39
CA ASN A 157 5.96 -1.03 5.24
C ASN A 157 7.17 -0.66 4.40
N PHE A 158 7.46 0.63 4.35
CA PHE A 158 8.67 1.14 3.73
C PHE A 158 9.92 0.77 4.54
N LEU A 159 11.02 0.45 3.86
CA LEU A 159 12.35 0.30 4.44
C LEU A 159 13.36 1.10 3.61
N MET A 160 14.36 1.66 4.28
CA MET A 160 15.44 2.34 3.58
C MET A 160 16.22 1.35 2.71
N SER A 161 16.30 1.64 1.43
CA SER A 161 16.98 0.77 0.46
C SER A 161 18.48 0.94 0.53
N LYS A 162 19.21 -0.17 0.56
CA LYS A 162 20.66 -0.21 0.42
C LYS A 162 21.08 -0.09 -1.04
N THR A 163 20.28 -0.65 -1.92
CA THR A 163 20.50 -0.68 -3.36
C THR A 163 19.21 -0.33 -4.10
N TYR A 164 19.37 0.28 -5.26
CA TYR A 164 18.28 0.60 -6.17
C TYR A 164 18.52 -0.05 -7.52
N LYS A 165 17.47 -0.53 -8.18
CA LYS A 165 17.50 -1.01 -9.57
C LYS A 165 16.30 -0.44 -10.32
N PRO A 166 16.42 -0.19 -11.63
CA PRO A 166 15.24 0.13 -12.43
C PRO A 166 14.15 -0.93 -12.28
N GLY A 167 12.94 -0.50 -11.91
CA GLY A 167 11.84 -1.40 -11.60
C GLY A 167 10.61 -0.66 -11.09
N LEU A 168 9.69 -1.41 -10.50
CA LEU A 168 8.51 -0.86 -9.84
C LEU A 168 8.81 -0.56 -8.37
N ASN A 169 8.40 0.60 -7.91
CA ASN A 169 8.41 0.89 -6.48
C ASN A 169 7.23 0.19 -5.77
N THR A 170 7.25 0.20 -4.45
CA THR A 170 6.27 -0.54 -3.64
C THR A 170 4.82 -0.13 -3.91
N GLY A 171 4.54 1.15 -4.10
CA GLY A 171 3.19 1.65 -4.36
C GLY A 171 2.63 1.15 -5.70
N MET A 172 3.46 1.08 -6.75
CA MET A 172 3.09 0.50 -8.04
C MET A 172 2.86 -1.01 -7.94
N ILE A 173 3.67 -1.72 -7.16
CA ILE A 173 3.51 -3.16 -6.91
C ILE A 173 2.16 -3.43 -6.23
N VAL A 174 1.84 -2.71 -5.16
CA VAL A 174 0.56 -2.89 -4.44
C VAL A 174 -0.63 -2.56 -5.34
N ARG A 175 -0.55 -1.47 -6.11
CA ARG A 175 -1.57 -1.13 -7.09
C ARG A 175 -1.82 -2.26 -8.09
N HIS A 176 -0.76 -2.79 -8.67
CA HIS A 176 -0.84 -3.89 -9.64
C HIS A 176 -1.40 -5.18 -9.01
N VAL A 177 -1.00 -5.52 -7.79
CA VAL A 177 -1.51 -6.69 -7.06
C VAL A 177 -3.00 -6.57 -6.77
N LEU A 178 -3.47 -5.43 -6.26
CA LEU A 178 -4.89 -5.20 -5.97
C LEU A 178 -5.75 -5.32 -7.23
N GLU A 179 -5.24 -4.91 -8.37
CA GLU A 179 -5.97 -4.90 -9.63
C GLU A 179 -5.95 -6.24 -10.37
N SER A 180 -4.96 -7.10 -10.11
CA SER A 180 -4.72 -8.30 -10.95
C SER A 180 -4.67 -9.63 -10.21
N CYS A 181 -4.67 -9.66 -8.86
CA CYS A 181 -4.57 -10.89 -8.07
C CYS A 181 -5.83 -11.13 -7.22
N ARG A 182 -6.21 -12.41 -7.06
CA ARG A 182 -7.40 -12.81 -6.28
C ARG A 182 -7.05 -13.37 -4.92
N SER A 183 -5.82 -13.82 -4.74
CA SER A 183 -5.38 -14.56 -3.56
C SER A 183 -3.96 -14.20 -3.17
N VAL A 184 -3.60 -14.53 -1.93
CA VAL A 184 -2.23 -14.39 -1.43
C VAL A 184 -1.25 -15.18 -2.29
N LYS A 185 -1.63 -16.38 -2.74
CA LYS A 185 -0.77 -17.19 -3.61
C LYS A 185 -0.49 -16.47 -4.93
N GLU A 186 -1.52 -15.98 -5.63
CA GLU A 186 -1.36 -15.24 -6.88
C GLU A 186 -0.51 -13.98 -6.69
N ALA A 187 -0.73 -13.25 -5.58
CA ALA A 187 0.02 -12.03 -5.26
C ALA A 187 1.52 -12.34 -5.02
N VAL A 188 1.84 -13.38 -4.25
CA VAL A 188 3.23 -13.80 -4.01
C VAL A 188 3.90 -14.23 -5.33
N ASP A 189 3.23 -15.09 -6.12
CA ASP A 189 3.74 -15.55 -7.41
C ASP A 189 3.92 -14.38 -8.41
N ARG A 190 3.10 -13.34 -8.30
CA ARG A 190 3.20 -12.12 -9.11
C ARG A 190 4.38 -11.27 -8.69
N ILE A 191 4.50 -10.95 -7.40
CA ILE A 191 5.58 -10.12 -6.85
C ILE A 191 6.95 -10.73 -7.14
N ASP A 192 7.09 -12.05 -7.04
CA ASP A 192 8.35 -12.77 -7.30
C ASP A 192 8.89 -12.57 -8.73
N ARG A 193 8.01 -12.23 -9.67
CA ARG A 193 8.36 -12.01 -11.09
C ARG A 193 8.53 -10.54 -11.46
N LEU A 194 8.20 -9.62 -10.56
CA LEU A 194 8.30 -8.19 -10.85
C LEU A 194 9.72 -7.68 -10.65
N PRO A 195 10.20 -6.76 -11.50
CA PRO A 195 11.42 -6.01 -11.24
C PRO A 195 11.18 -5.03 -10.10
N ILE A 196 11.82 -5.25 -8.97
CA ILE A 196 11.66 -4.46 -7.74
C ILE A 196 12.70 -3.35 -7.70
N ALA A 197 12.25 -2.11 -7.53
CA ALA A 197 13.11 -0.92 -7.50
C ALA A 197 13.63 -0.58 -6.10
N THR A 198 12.83 -0.83 -5.06
CA THR A 198 13.05 -0.35 -3.69
C THR A 198 12.95 -1.49 -2.67
N THR A 199 13.23 -1.19 -1.41
CA THR A 199 13.18 -2.15 -0.30
C THR A 199 11.90 -1.95 0.51
N GLN A 200 11.15 -3.03 0.78
CA GLN A 200 9.86 -2.99 1.47
C GLN A 200 9.45 -4.33 2.06
N ASN A 201 8.48 -4.27 2.98
CA ASN A 201 7.63 -5.39 3.35
C ASN A 201 6.24 -5.20 2.73
N ILE A 202 5.68 -6.25 2.14
CA ILE A 202 4.30 -6.28 1.66
C ILE A 202 3.58 -7.39 2.42
N ILE A 203 2.58 -7.02 3.23
CA ILE A 203 1.74 -7.98 3.96
C ILE A 203 0.46 -8.23 3.18
N LEU A 204 0.05 -9.47 3.15
CA LEU A 204 -1.06 -9.99 2.35
C LEU A 204 -1.96 -10.88 3.20
N ALA A 205 -3.28 -10.78 2.99
CA ALA A 205 -4.27 -11.70 3.53
C ALA A 205 -5.43 -11.86 2.56
N ASP A 206 -6.04 -13.06 2.50
CA ASP A 206 -7.20 -13.33 1.65
C ASP A 206 -8.33 -14.06 2.38
N GLN A 207 -9.47 -14.24 1.69
CA GLN A 207 -10.68 -14.86 2.25
C GLN A 207 -10.49 -16.33 2.64
N SER A 208 -9.50 -17.03 2.09
CA SER A 208 -9.22 -18.41 2.48
C SER A 208 -8.53 -18.52 3.84
N GLY A 209 -8.08 -17.40 4.40
CA GLY A 209 -7.27 -17.34 5.61
C GLY A 209 -5.77 -17.46 5.31
N ASP A 210 -5.36 -17.51 4.04
CA ASP A 210 -3.93 -17.48 3.69
C ASP A 210 -3.35 -16.10 3.97
N MET A 211 -2.10 -16.09 4.45
CA MET A 211 -1.37 -14.88 4.83
C MET A 211 0.09 -14.99 4.46
N ALA A 212 0.67 -13.86 4.05
CA ALA A 212 2.11 -13.76 3.80
C ALA A 212 2.65 -12.37 4.15
N VAL A 213 3.94 -12.31 4.48
CA VAL A 213 4.74 -11.09 4.38
C VAL A 213 5.83 -11.36 3.35
N VAL A 214 5.84 -10.57 2.29
CA VAL A 214 6.90 -10.57 1.29
C VAL A 214 7.91 -9.51 1.70
N GLU A 215 9.04 -9.93 2.23
CA GLU A 215 10.21 -9.08 2.48
C GLU A 215 11.01 -9.00 1.20
N SER A 216 11.17 -7.82 0.63
CA SER A 216 11.79 -7.67 -0.70
C SER A 216 12.75 -6.49 -0.80
N SER A 217 13.79 -6.68 -1.58
CA SER A 217 14.74 -5.68 -2.04
C SER A 217 14.96 -5.85 -3.55
N PRO A 218 15.67 -4.94 -4.23
CA PRO A 218 16.05 -5.14 -5.63
C PRO A 218 16.92 -6.37 -5.90
N GLN A 219 17.47 -6.99 -4.86
CA GLN A 219 18.38 -8.14 -4.94
C GLN A 219 17.73 -9.44 -4.53
N LYS A 220 16.73 -9.40 -3.62
CA LYS A 220 16.28 -10.59 -2.92
C LYS A 220 14.83 -10.48 -2.46
N ILE A 221 14.14 -11.60 -2.48
CA ILE A 221 12.79 -11.76 -1.95
C ILE A 221 12.79 -12.93 -0.97
N VAL A 222 12.14 -12.74 0.17
CA VAL A 222 11.86 -13.78 1.16
C VAL A 222 10.39 -13.70 1.56
N VAL A 223 9.69 -14.84 1.52
CA VAL A 223 8.28 -14.91 1.90
C VAL A 223 8.16 -15.54 3.27
N ARG A 224 7.62 -14.77 4.23
CA ARG A 224 7.26 -15.28 5.57
C ARG A 224 5.81 -15.74 5.57
N ARG A 225 5.57 -16.89 6.20
CA ARG A 225 4.26 -17.46 6.47
C ARG A 225 4.06 -17.60 7.99
N PRO A 226 2.82 -17.74 8.49
CA PRO A 226 2.59 -18.03 9.89
C PRO A 226 3.37 -19.27 10.33
N GLN A 227 4.05 -19.19 11.47
CA GLN A 227 4.72 -20.34 12.08
C GLN A 227 3.68 -21.37 12.52
N SER A 228 4.08 -22.63 12.65
CA SER A 228 3.20 -23.68 13.13
C SER A 228 2.51 -23.30 14.44
N GLY A 229 1.18 -23.45 14.48
CA GLY A 229 0.34 -23.08 15.61
C GLY A 229 0.03 -21.57 15.73
N LYS A 230 0.52 -20.73 14.84
CA LYS A 230 0.16 -19.31 14.77
C LYS A 230 -0.78 -19.03 13.59
N THR A 231 -1.76 -18.18 13.82
CA THR A 231 -2.75 -17.74 12.82
C THR A 231 -2.61 -16.24 12.54
N TRP A 232 -1.38 -15.72 12.59
CA TRP A 232 -1.11 -14.30 12.44
C TRP A 232 0.30 -14.00 11.94
N LEU A 233 0.46 -12.83 11.33
CA LEU A 233 1.72 -12.23 10.95
C LEU A 233 1.75 -10.75 11.36
N VAL A 234 2.96 -10.25 11.61
CA VAL A 234 3.24 -8.84 11.89
C VAL A 234 4.33 -8.35 10.96
N SER A 235 4.24 -7.10 10.56
CA SER A 235 5.22 -6.40 9.74
C SER A 235 5.33 -4.94 10.18
N ALA A 236 6.55 -4.43 10.23
CA ALA A 236 6.86 -3.02 10.48
C ALA A 236 8.03 -2.58 9.58
N ASN A 237 8.72 -1.48 9.89
CA ASN A 237 9.76 -0.92 9.04
C ASN A 237 11.15 -1.54 9.30
N HIS A 238 11.20 -2.84 9.44
CA HIS A 238 12.44 -3.63 9.52
C HIS A 238 12.19 -5.04 8.99
N PHE A 239 13.25 -5.71 8.57
CA PHE A 239 13.19 -7.12 8.20
C PHE A 239 13.25 -8.03 9.41
N VAL A 240 12.47 -9.09 9.39
CA VAL A 240 12.45 -10.14 10.42
C VAL A 240 13.28 -11.35 9.99
N SER A 241 13.33 -11.64 8.68
CA SER A 241 14.10 -12.77 8.16
C SER A 241 15.60 -12.46 8.23
N GLU A 242 16.38 -13.34 8.84
CA GLU A 242 17.85 -13.23 8.91
C GLU A 242 18.46 -13.03 7.52
N ALA A 243 17.93 -13.76 6.53
CA ALA A 243 18.38 -13.68 5.15
C ALA A 243 18.22 -12.30 4.51
N MET A 244 17.38 -11.42 5.07
CA MET A 244 17.11 -10.06 4.55
C MET A 244 17.83 -8.95 5.32
N GLN A 245 18.46 -9.25 6.46
CA GLN A 245 19.09 -8.23 7.31
C GLN A 245 20.18 -7.43 6.55
N ALA A 246 20.92 -8.08 5.66
CA ALA A 246 21.96 -7.44 4.86
C ALA A 246 21.42 -6.47 3.81
N GLU A 247 20.14 -6.52 3.49
CA GLU A 247 19.47 -5.68 2.48
C GLU A 247 18.94 -4.35 3.06
N HIS A 248 18.85 -4.21 4.38
CA HIS A 248 18.45 -2.98 5.05
C HIS A 248 19.62 -1.99 5.10
N ALA A 249 19.38 -0.73 4.68
CA ALA A 249 20.45 0.27 4.61
C ALA A 249 21.01 0.64 5.99
N ASN A 250 20.10 0.89 6.95
CA ASN A 250 20.43 1.39 8.29
C ASN A 250 19.59 0.66 9.35
N PRO A 251 19.88 -0.61 9.65
CA PRO A 251 19.06 -1.42 10.57
C PRO A 251 19.06 -0.89 12.01
N GLU A 252 20.05 -0.09 12.41
CA GLU A 252 20.13 0.57 13.71
C GLU A 252 19.22 1.80 13.84
N VAL A 253 18.73 2.35 12.72
CA VAL A 253 17.85 3.52 12.72
C VAL A 253 16.45 3.10 13.14
N ASN A 254 16.08 3.45 14.36
CA ASN A 254 14.78 3.10 14.96
C ASN A 254 14.08 4.31 15.66
N TRP A 255 14.40 5.53 15.25
CA TRP A 255 13.79 6.74 15.87
C TRP A 255 12.25 6.74 15.74
N TYR A 256 11.69 6.14 14.67
CA TYR A 256 10.25 5.94 14.48
C TYR A 256 9.72 4.67 15.16
N ARG A 257 10.51 4.06 16.06
CA ARG A 257 10.13 2.98 16.98
C ARG A 257 9.51 1.75 16.29
N SER A 258 10.14 1.31 15.19
CA SER A 258 9.66 0.17 14.40
C SER A 258 9.61 -1.13 15.22
N CYS A 259 10.64 -1.41 16.00
CA CYS A 259 10.72 -2.61 16.85
C CYS A 259 9.63 -2.59 17.92
N ASP A 260 9.46 -1.47 18.63
CA ASP A 260 8.47 -1.35 19.71
C ASP A 260 7.03 -1.56 19.19
N ARG A 261 6.73 -1.04 18.00
CA ARG A 261 5.41 -1.23 17.35
C ARG A 261 5.20 -2.69 16.96
N TYR A 262 6.23 -3.33 16.42
CA TYR A 262 6.20 -4.75 16.07
C TYR A 262 5.97 -5.62 17.32
N GLU A 263 6.72 -5.39 18.40
CA GLU A 263 6.62 -6.14 19.66
C GLU A 263 5.25 -5.95 20.33
N THR A 264 4.72 -4.73 20.33
CA THR A 264 3.36 -4.44 20.85
C THR A 264 2.31 -5.30 20.13
N VAL A 265 2.34 -5.33 18.80
CA VAL A 265 1.37 -6.11 18.00
C VAL A 265 1.58 -7.60 18.22
N GLN A 266 2.83 -8.07 18.23
CA GLN A 266 3.17 -9.47 18.47
C GLN A 266 2.68 -9.96 19.83
N ALA A 267 2.91 -9.19 20.89
CA ALA A 267 2.45 -9.50 22.25
C ALA A 267 0.90 -9.55 22.33
N ALA A 268 0.22 -8.59 21.70
CA ALA A 268 -1.24 -8.55 21.67
C ALA A 268 -1.82 -9.76 20.92
N LEU A 269 -1.26 -10.14 19.77
CA LEU A 269 -1.73 -11.29 18.99
C LEU A 269 -1.44 -12.63 19.71
N ALA A 270 -0.33 -12.73 20.43
CA ALA A 270 0.03 -13.91 21.22
C ALA A 270 -0.77 -14.02 22.53
N SER A 271 -1.47 -12.97 22.95
CA SER A 271 -2.24 -12.99 24.21
C SER A 271 -3.37 -14.03 24.15
N PRO A 272 -3.78 -14.60 25.31
CA PRO A 272 -4.87 -15.60 25.38
C PRO A 272 -6.27 -15.02 25.22
N GLU A 273 -6.41 -13.74 24.87
CA GLU A 273 -7.72 -13.08 24.66
C GLU A 273 -8.50 -13.83 23.58
N SER A 274 -9.70 -14.33 23.92
CA SER A 274 -10.45 -15.26 23.09
C SER A 274 -11.18 -14.57 21.94
N ASN A 275 -11.54 -13.28 22.07
CA ASN A 275 -12.30 -12.56 21.04
C ASN A 275 -11.45 -11.46 20.40
N LYS A 276 -10.72 -11.83 19.33
CA LYS A 276 -9.96 -10.90 18.52
C LYS A 276 -10.75 -10.48 17.28
N ASP A 277 -11.91 -9.85 17.49
CA ASP A 277 -12.77 -9.33 16.42
C ASP A 277 -12.30 -7.95 15.89
N ALA A 278 -13.10 -7.36 15.00
CA ALA A 278 -12.83 -6.02 14.45
C ALA A 278 -12.74 -4.93 15.55
N VAL A 279 -13.45 -5.07 16.67
CA VAL A 279 -13.37 -4.10 17.78
C VAL A 279 -12.02 -4.22 18.49
N TRP A 280 -11.57 -5.44 18.70
CA TRP A 280 -10.25 -5.72 19.26
C TRP A 280 -9.12 -5.11 18.39
N ALA A 281 -9.17 -5.33 17.08
CA ALA A 281 -8.17 -4.77 16.15
C ALA A 281 -8.13 -3.23 16.20
N LYS A 282 -9.30 -2.58 16.21
CA LYS A 282 -9.42 -1.12 16.33
C LYS A 282 -8.84 -0.60 17.64
N ARG A 283 -8.99 -1.33 18.74
CA ARG A 283 -8.38 -1.01 20.04
C ARG A 283 -6.86 -1.09 19.97
N LEU A 284 -6.32 -2.15 19.36
CA LEU A 284 -4.88 -2.31 19.16
C LEU A 284 -4.32 -1.17 18.31
N LEU A 285 -4.88 -0.93 17.11
CA LEU A 285 -4.49 0.17 16.22
C LEU A 285 -4.52 1.55 16.91
N SER A 286 -5.45 1.75 17.85
CA SER A 286 -5.62 3.02 18.61
C SER A 286 -4.65 3.14 19.81
N GLY A 287 -3.68 2.24 19.96
CA GLY A 287 -2.69 2.30 21.03
C GLY A 287 -3.22 1.95 22.43
N LYS A 288 -4.38 1.28 22.53
CA LYS A 288 -4.95 0.91 23.84
C LYS A 288 -4.34 -0.37 24.43
N MET A 289 -3.39 -0.98 23.74
CA MET A 289 -2.73 -2.24 24.13
C MET A 289 -1.21 -2.11 24.14
N GLY A 290 -0.67 -0.90 24.00
CA GLY A 290 0.75 -0.59 23.95
C GLY A 290 1.06 0.49 22.91
N PHE A 291 2.34 0.79 22.74
CA PHE A 291 2.77 1.81 21.80
C PHE A 291 2.60 1.33 20.35
N ILE A 292 1.85 2.10 19.53
CA ILE A 292 1.67 1.83 18.09
C ILE A 292 1.43 3.10 17.25
N CYS A 293 0.85 4.17 17.85
CA CYS A 293 0.49 5.41 17.16
C CYS A 293 0.65 6.66 18.03
N GLN A 294 1.20 6.52 19.25
CA GLN A 294 1.31 7.61 20.24
C GLN A 294 2.68 8.28 20.13
N TYR A 295 2.96 8.95 19.02
CA TYR A 295 4.19 9.69 18.82
C TYR A 295 4.20 11.00 19.62
N GLU A 296 5.37 11.38 20.12
CA GLU A 296 5.62 12.67 20.78
C GLU A 296 5.63 13.77 19.71
N LYS A 297 5.11 14.97 20.05
CA LYS A 297 5.02 16.08 19.09
C LYS A 297 6.37 16.52 18.54
N GLU A 298 7.40 16.41 19.35
CA GLU A 298 8.79 16.79 19.03
C GLU A 298 9.37 15.92 17.91
N MET A 299 8.83 14.72 17.70
CA MET A 299 9.24 13.84 16.60
C MET A 299 8.74 14.33 15.24
N ASN A 300 7.77 15.27 15.21
CA ASN A 300 7.07 15.70 14.00
C ASN A 300 6.60 14.52 13.15
N PHE A 301 6.00 13.51 13.80
CA PHE A 301 5.57 12.26 13.19
C PHE A 301 4.23 11.85 13.79
N ASP A 302 3.29 11.40 12.96
CA ASP A 302 1.95 11.03 13.42
C ASP A 302 1.36 9.94 12.52
N THR A 303 0.34 9.24 13.00
CA THR A 303 -0.46 8.33 12.18
C THR A 303 -1.48 9.15 11.39
N LEU A 304 -1.35 9.16 10.05
CA LEU A 304 -2.20 9.96 9.17
C LEU A 304 -3.51 9.25 8.81
N TRP A 305 -3.50 7.92 8.75
CA TRP A 305 -4.72 7.11 8.72
C TRP A 305 -4.47 5.73 9.31
N SER A 306 -5.56 5.07 9.64
CA SER A 306 -5.55 3.68 10.08
C SER A 306 -6.65 2.92 9.35
N ALA A 307 -6.32 1.78 8.77
CA ALA A 307 -7.23 0.94 8.03
C ALA A 307 -7.35 -0.46 8.66
N LEU A 308 -8.58 -0.99 8.69
CA LEU A 308 -8.88 -2.37 9.05
C LEU A 308 -9.75 -2.99 7.96
N TYR A 309 -9.26 -4.07 7.40
CA TYR A 309 -9.93 -4.89 6.40
C TYR A 309 -10.45 -6.16 7.06
N ASP A 310 -11.77 -6.30 7.17
CA ASP A 310 -12.41 -7.59 7.43
C ASP A 310 -12.54 -8.31 6.09
N VAL A 311 -11.55 -9.12 5.80
CA VAL A 311 -11.36 -9.75 4.51
C VAL A 311 -12.49 -10.74 4.22
N SER A 312 -12.93 -11.47 5.24
CA SER A 312 -13.99 -12.47 5.11
C SER A 312 -15.34 -11.83 4.85
N ALA A 313 -15.62 -10.66 5.43
CA ALA A 313 -16.89 -9.94 5.26
C ALA A 313 -16.86 -8.89 4.14
N LEU A 314 -15.73 -8.67 3.46
CA LEU A 314 -15.51 -7.59 2.50
C LEU A 314 -15.82 -6.19 3.06
N LYS A 315 -15.49 -5.97 4.35
CA LYS A 315 -15.71 -4.69 5.02
C LYS A 315 -14.39 -3.95 5.24
N ILE A 316 -14.44 -2.65 5.03
CA ILE A 316 -13.31 -1.74 5.24
C ILE A 316 -13.70 -0.73 6.31
N TYR A 317 -12.82 -0.54 7.28
CA TYR A 317 -12.95 0.50 8.28
C TYR A 317 -11.73 1.40 8.23
N CYS A 318 -11.95 2.72 8.16
CA CYS A 318 -10.88 3.71 8.16
C CYS A 318 -11.08 4.75 9.26
N ALA A 319 -9.97 5.11 9.93
CA ALA A 319 -9.86 6.28 10.76
C ALA A 319 -8.99 7.29 10.02
N GLU A 320 -9.58 8.42 9.62
CA GLU A 320 -8.88 9.53 8.98
C GLU A 320 -8.16 10.35 10.05
N GLY A 321 -6.84 10.14 10.17
CA GLY A 321 -6.00 10.68 11.23
C GLY A 321 -5.62 9.64 12.27
N ASN A 322 -4.92 10.10 13.32
CA ASN A 322 -4.42 9.24 14.38
C ASN A 322 -5.57 8.50 15.08
N PRO A 323 -5.61 7.15 15.06
CA PRO A 323 -6.71 6.36 15.57
C PRO A 323 -6.90 6.43 17.10
N SER A 324 -5.93 6.98 17.84
CA SER A 324 -6.11 7.29 19.26
C SER A 324 -7.14 8.42 19.49
N LYS A 325 -7.38 9.26 18.48
CA LYS A 325 -8.26 10.44 18.50
C LYS A 325 -9.36 10.35 17.44
N ALA A 326 -9.08 9.83 16.26
CA ALA A 326 -10.02 9.65 15.17
C ALA A 326 -10.85 8.37 15.37
N ARG A 327 -12.10 8.39 14.90
CA ARG A 327 -13.00 7.22 14.98
C ARG A 327 -12.94 6.42 13.69
N PHE A 328 -12.86 5.10 13.80
CA PHE A 328 -13.06 4.22 12.66
C PHE A 328 -14.52 4.32 12.15
N LYS A 329 -14.65 4.52 10.86
CA LYS A 329 -15.92 4.48 10.13
C LYS A 329 -15.86 3.37 9.09
N GLU A 330 -16.97 2.69 8.86
CA GLU A 330 -17.09 1.73 7.77
C GLU A 330 -17.15 2.48 6.45
N ASP A 331 -16.29 2.06 5.50
CA ASP A 331 -16.31 2.54 4.13
C ASP A 331 -17.04 1.55 3.24
N THR A 332 -18.24 1.90 2.83
CA THR A 332 -19.11 1.03 2.03
C THR A 332 -18.90 1.18 0.51
N ARG A 333 -17.92 1.99 0.07
CA ARG A 333 -17.71 2.26 -1.35
C ARG A 333 -17.28 1.03 -2.14
N LEU A 334 -16.50 0.11 -1.55
CA LEU A 334 -16.12 -1.13 -2.22
C LEU A 334 -17.36 -1.99 -2.52
N SER A 335 -18.20 -2.27 -1.53
CA SER A 335 -19.41 -3.06 -1.70
C SER A 335 -20.41 -2.38 -2.65
N TRP A 336 -20.53 -1.06 -2.59
CA TRP A 336 -21.30 -0.28 -3.56
C TRP A 336 -20.73 -0.42 -4.97
N GLY A 337 -19.40 -0.33 -5.12
CA GLY A 337 -18.70 -0.49 -6.41
C GLY A 337 -18.99 -1.85 -7.05
N ILE A 338 -18.90 -2.92 -6.26
CA ILE A 338 -19.21 -4.30 -6.67
C ILE A 338 -20.69 -4.43 -7.09
N SER A 339 -21.62 -3.87 -6.31
CA SER A 339 -23.07 -3.98 -6.57
C SER A 339 -23.54 -3.25 -7.85
N LYS A 340 -22.74 -2.34 -8.40
CA LYS A 340 -23.03 -1.55 -9.60
C LYS A 340 -22.41 -2.14 -10.88
N GLU A 341 -21.76 -3.29 -10.77
CA GLU A 341 -21.26 -3.97 -11.95
C GLU A 341 -22.33 -4.84 -12.62
N GLU A 342 -22.46 -4.69 -13.93
CA GLU A 342 -23.09 -5.69 -14.78
C GLU A 342 -22.16 -6.92 -14.88
N PRO A 343 -22.69 -8.15 -15.01
CA PRO A 343 -21.86 -9.34 -15.16
C PRO A 343 -20.94 -9.19 -16.37
N ARG A 344 -19.65 -8.98 -16.11
CA ARG A 344 -18.63 -8.84 -17.15
C ARG A 344 -17.97 -10.18 -17.41
N ASN A 345 -17.91 -10.58 -18.69
CA ASN A 345 -17.01 -11.63 -19.17
C ASN A 345 -15.58 -11.07 -19.21
N ARG A 346 -14.85 -11.11 -18.11
CA ARG A 346 -13.46 -10.67 -18.03
C ARG A 346 -12.54 -11.79 -18.50
N SER A 347 -12.13 -11.78 -19.76
CA SER A 347 -11.01 -12.60 -20.24
C SER A 347 -9.70 -11.89 -19.93
N PHE A 348 -8.98 -12.32 -18.88
CA PHE A 348 -7.60 -11.90 -18.70
C PHE A 348 -6.75 -12.57 -19.79
N GLY A 349 -6.17 -11.77 -20.68
CA GLY A 349 -5.18 -12.27 -21.63
C GLY A 349 -4.04 -12.92 -20.87
N SER A 350 -3.73 -14.17 -21.19
CA SER A 350 -2.52 -14.85 -20.76
C SER A 350 -1.33 -14.06 -21.27
N GLN A 351 -0.71 -13.25 -20.42
CA GLN A 351 0.51 -12.55 -20.78
C GLN A 351 1.61 -13.58 -21.03
N THR A 352 2.08 -13.59 -22.26
CA THR A 352 3.20 -14.33 -22.80
C THR A 352 4.41 -14.24 -21.87
N THR A 353 4.93 -15.39 -21.47
CA THR A 353 6.24 -15.56 -20.86
C THR A 353 7.29 -14.89 -21.72
N VAL A 354 7.86 -13.77 -21.26
CA VAL A 354 9.10 -13.26 -21.81
C VAL A 354 10.19 -14.25 -21.38
N GLY A 355 10.78 -14.95 -22.34
CA GLY A 355 11.82 -15.93 -22.16
C GLY A 355 13.06 -15.31 -21.48
N ARG A 356 13.76 -16.19 -20.76
CA ARG A 356 15.00 -15.95 -20.00
C ARG A 356 16.10 -15.34 -20.85
#